data_9d4a1ee39d560d45173f2c09eb136c64
#
_entry.id   9d4a1ee39d560d45173f2c09eb136c64
#
_cell.length_a   1.000
_cell.length_b   1.000
_cell.length_c   1.000
_cell.angle_alpha   90.00
_cell.angle_beta   90.00
_cell.angle_gamma   90.00
#
_symmetry.space_group_name_H-M   'P 1'
#
loop_
_entity.id
_entity.type
_entity.pdbx_description
1 polymer ?
#
loop_
_entity_poly.entity_id
_entity_poly.type
_entity_poly.pdbx_seq_one_letter_code
_entity_poly.pdbx_strand_id
1 'polypeptide(L)'
;MKVDLGDVAAESRETWKGDRQGIPVVGLEHLAPGELSLTSWDAESETTFTKSFRKGSVLFGRRRAYLKKAAVAPFEGICSGDITVIEARPNRLLPELLPFIIQNDDFFDFAVGKSAGSLSPRAKWEQLSKFSFRLPPLMEQRKLADLLWAANAAREAYKKLLALTDEAVKSGFYGRIDRTANASFSAKGGLRYAA
;
A
#
# COMPACT_ATOMS: atom_id res chain seq x y z
N MET A 1 -15.58 22.94 -4.54
CA MET A 1 -16.55 22.96 -3.42
C MET A 1 -15.87 22.38 -2.18
N LYS A 2 -16.12 22.89 -0.97
CA LYS A 2 -15.65 22.28 0.27
C LYS A 2 -16.64 21.18 0.67
N VAL A 3 -16.15 19.97 0.97
CA VAL A 3 -16.96 18.82 1.35
C VAL A 3 -16.30 18.07 2.50
N ASP A 4 -17.08 17.31 3.25
CA ASP A 4 -16.56 16.35 4.21
C ASP A 4 -16.43 14.97 3.56
N LEU A 5 -15.46 14.17 4.01
CA LEU A 5 -15.22 12.84 3.46
C LEU A 5 -16.48 11.96 3.50
N GLY A 6 -17.26 12.03 4.57
CA GLY A 6 -18.50 11.29 4.73
C GLY A 6 -19.61 11.66 3.75
N ASP A 7 -19.54 12.85 3.12
CA ASP A 7 -20.49 13.26 2.08
C ASP A 7 -20.24 12.55 0.75
N VAL A 8 -18.98 12.15 0.50
CA VAL A 8 -18.49 11.68 -0.80
C VAL A 8 -17.95 10.26 -0.76
N ALA A 9 -17.74 9.69 0.43
CA ALA A 9 -17.32 8.31 0.63
C ALA A 9 -18.06 7.68 1.81
N ALA A 10 -17.96 6.36 1.97
CA ALA A 10 -18.56 5.62 3.07
C ALA A 10 -17.64 4.50 3.54
N GLU A 11 -17.75 4.10 4.82
CA GLU A 11 -17.17 2.86 5.32
C GLU A 11 -18.04 1.68 4.87
N SER A 12 -17.44 0.70 4.21
CA SER A 12 -18.06 -0.61 4.01
C SER A 12 -17.90 -1.45 5.28
N ARG A 13 -19.01 -1.99 5.77
CA ARG A 13 -19.05 -2.90 6.93
C ARG A 13 -19.50 -4.30 6.52
N GLU A 14 -19.38 -4.61 5.25
CA GLU A 14 -19.74 -5.92 4.72
C GLU A 14 -18.86 -7.00 5.34
N THR A 15 -19.46 -8.18 5.51
CA THR A 15 -18.76 -9.38 5.98
C THR A 15 -18.77 -10.43 4.91
N TRP A 16 -17.69 -11.17 4.78
CA TRP A 16 -17.59 -12.29 3.85
C TRP A 16 -18.60 -13.39 4.21
N LYS A 17 -19.38 -13.78 3.23
CA LYS A 17 -20.38 -14.87 3.36
C LYS A 17 -20.02 -15.94 2.35
N GLY A 18 -19.56 -17.09 2.81
CA GLY A 18 -19.23 -18.21 1.95
C GLY A 18 -17.91 -18.89 2.33
N ASP A 19 -17.46 -19.78 1.46
CA ASP A 19 -16.18 -20.45 1.61
C ASP A 19 -15.03 -19.43 1.57
N ARG A 20 -14.01 -19.68 2.38
CA ARG A 20 -12.82 -18.81 2.48
C ARG A 20 -11.59 -19.42 1.82
N GLN A 21 -11.71 -20.62 1.28
CA GLN A 21 -10.59 -21.29 0.62
C GLN A 21 -10.10 -20.48 -0.58
N GLY A 22 -8.81 -20.15 -0.59
CA GLY A 22 -8.21 -19.37 -1.68
C GLY A 22 -8.58 -17.87 -1.72
N ILE A 23 -9.31 -17.36 -0.72
CA ILE A 23 -9.66 -15.95 -0.65
C ILE A 23 -8.47 -15.15 -0.08
N PRO A 24 -8.04 -14.08 -0.77
CA PRO A 24 -6.98 -13.21 -0.27
C PRO A 24 -7.31 -12.59 1.09
N VAL A 25 -6.38 -12.67 2.02
CA VAL A 25 -6.51 -12.13 3.37
C VAL A 25 -5.52 -11.00 3.58
N VAL A 26 -6.01 -9.85 4.06
CA VAL A 26 -5.22 -8.64 4.24
C VAL A 26 -5.21 -8.20 5.71
N GLY A 27 -4.03 -8.29 6.32
CA GLY A 27 -3.73 -7.70 7.62
C GLY A 27 -3.07 -6.32 7.49
N LEU A 28 -2.81 -5.65 8.63
CA LEU A 28 -2.10 -4.37 8.66
C LEU A 28 -0.65 -4.48 8.16
N GLU A 29 -0.04 -5.63 8.26
CA GLU A 29 1.30 -5.97 7.77
C GLU A 29 1.42 -5.85 6.26
N HIS A 30 0.35 -6.12 5.53
CA HIS A 30 0.30 -6.06 4.07
C HIS A 30 0.14 -4.64 3.53
N LEU A 31 -0.26 -3.68 4.37
CA LEU A 31 -0.35 -2.28 3.99
C LEU A 31 1.02 -1.60 4.19
N ALA A 32 1.71 -1.33 3.10
CA ALA A 32 2.99 -0.61 3.11
C ALA A 32 2.76 0.92 3.14
N PRO A 33 3.49 1.67 3.99
CA PRO A 33 3.40 3.13 4.02
C PRO A 33 3.79 3.75 2.67
N GLY A 34 2.97 4.69 2.18
CA GLY A 34 3.26 5.42 0.93
C GLY A 34 3.00 4.64 -0.36
N GLU A 35 2.53 3.39 -0.28
CA GLU A 35 2.11 2.61 -1.44
C GLU A 35 0.62 2.82 -1.73
N LEU A 36 0.29 3.23 -2.97
CA LEU A 36 -1.10 3.44 -3.38
C LEU A 36 -1.86 2.14 -3.64
N SER A 37 -1.16 1.10 -4.12
CA SER A 37 -1.77 -0.19 -4.43
C SER A 37 -1.32 -1.25 -3.44
N LEU A 38 -2.22 -2.16 -3.08
CA LEU A 38 -1.90 -3.33 -2.29
C LEU A 38 -1.04 -4.29 -3.13
N THR A 39 0.14 -4.66 -2.61
CA THR A 39 1.13 -5.50 -3.31
C THR A 39 1.41 -6.82 -2.60
N SER A 40 0.91 -7.01 -1.37
CA SER A 40 1.08 -8.26 -0.63
C SER A 40 -0.20 -8.64 0.11
N TRP A 41 -0.42 -9.93 0.31
CA TRP A 41 -1.55 -10.54 1.02
C TRP A 41 -1.23 -12.01 1.31
N ASP A 42 -1.98 -12.63 2.23
CA ASP A 42 -1.93 -14.07 2.43
C ASP A 42 -2.95 -14.75 1.49
N ALA A 43 -2.53 -15.77 0.78
CA ALA A 43 -3.38 -16.53 -0.14
C ALA A 43 -4.11 -17.71 0.55
N GLU A 44 -3.52 -18.23 1.61
CA GLU A 44 -4.02 -19.42 2.34
C GLU A 44 -3.77 -19.21 3.84
N SER A 45 -4.60 -18.44 4.52
CA SER A 45 -4.49 -18.32 5.96
C SER A 45 -5.77 -18.74 6.66
N GLU A 46 -5.63 -19.58 7.68
CA GLU A 46 -6.67 -19.73 8.70
C GLU A 46 -6.81 -18.38 9.41
N THR A 47 -7.83 -17.63 9.05
CA THR A 47 -8.07 -16.31 9.63
C THR A 47 -9.40 -16.22 10.34
N THR A 48 -9.41 -15.50 11.45
CA THR A 48 -10.64 -15.09 12.15
C THR A 48 -11.26 -13.82 11.57
N PHE A 49 -10.62 -13.20 10.57
CA PHE A 49 -11.14 -11.98 9.94
C PHE A 49 -12.43 -12.29 9.18
N THR A 50 -13.36 -11.37 9.25
CA THR A 50 -14.68 -11.50 8.62
C THR A 50 -15.04 -10.33 7.72
N LYS A 51 -14.37 -9.17 7.87
CA LYS A 51 -14.67 -7.98 7.09
C LYS A 51 -14.26 -8.20 5.65
N SER A 52 -15.18 -8.00 4.71
CA SER A 52 -14.90 -8.10 3.28
C SER A 52 -14.56 -6.75 2.68
N PHE A 53 -13.81 -6.78 1.58
CA PHE A 53 -13.55 -5.65 0.71
C PHE A 53 -13.69 -6.06 -0.75
N ARG A 54 -13.96 -5.08 -1.62
CA ARG A 54 -14.10 -5.28 -3.06
C ARG A 54 -12.90 -4.68 -3.79
N LYS A 55 -12.71 -5.10 -5.03
CA LYS A 55 -11.77 -4.44 -5.94
C LYS A 55 -12.09 -2.94 -6.03
N GLY A 56 -11.08 -2.08 -5.87
CA GLY A 56 -11.23 -0.63 -5.88
C GLY A 56 -11.54 -0.01 -4.51
N SER A 57 -11.87 -0.80 -3.48
CA SER A 57 -11.98 -0.28 -2.11
C SER A 57 -10.62 0.22 -1.62
N VAL A 58 -10.61 1.30 -0.85
CA VAL A 58 -9.42 1.78 -0.15
C VAL A 58 -9.37 1.17 1.23
N LEU A 59 -8.30 0.45 1.52
CA LEU A 59 -8.03 -0.20 2.79
C LEU A 59 -7.19 0.75 3.63
N PHE A 60 -7.76 1.32 4.70
CA PHE A 60 -7.09 2.25 5.59
C PHE A 60 -6.79 1.59 6.93
N GLY A 61 -5.53 1.55 7.33
CA GLY A 61 -5.07 1.05 8.61
C GLY A 61 -5.48 1.99 9.75
N ARG A 62 -6.62 1.69 10.42
CA ARG A 62 -7.18 2.54 11.49
C ARG A 62 -6.38 2.49 12.79
N ARG A 63 -5.63 1.42 13.02
CA ARG A 63 -4.76 1.25 14.18
C ARG A 63 -3.41 1.87 13.91
N ARG A 64 -2.94 2.75 14.81
CA ARG A 64 -1.67 3.48 14.67
C ARG A 64 -1.61 4.25 13.34
N ALA A 65 -2.59 5.13 13.10
CA ALA A 65 -2.71 5.90 11.87
C ALA A 65 -1.42 6.67 11.49
N TYR A 66 -0.56 6.99 12.47
CA TYR A 66 0.75 7.62 12.23
C TYR A 66 1.71 6.77 11.39
N LEU A 67 1.44 5.47 11.21
CA LEU A 67 2.20 4.61 10.29
C LEU A 67 1.83 4.84 8.81
N LYS A 68 0.84 5.70 8.53
CA LYS A 68 0.41 6.10 7.17
C LYS A 68 0.15 4.92 6.23
N LYS A 69 -0.56 3.91 6.74
CA LYS A 69 -0.86 2.67 6.02
C LYS A 69 -2.23 2.76 5.36
N ALA A 70 -2.26 2.88 4.04
CA ALA A 70 -3.48 2.76 3.24
C ALA A 70 -3.12 2.28 1.82
N ALA A 71 -4.01 1.52 1.17
CA ALA A 71 -3.82 1.09 -0.22
C ALA A 71 -5.16 0.79 -0.88
N VAL A 72 -5.22 0.93 -2.22
CA VAL A 72 -6.36 0.45 -3.00
C VAL A 72 -6.22 -1.04 -3.27
N ALA A 73 -7.31 -1.77 -3.10
CA ALA A 73 -7.37 -3.20 -3.33
C ALA A 73 -7.51 -3.52 -4.83
N PRO A 74 -6.60 -4.32 -5.44
CA PRO A 74 -6.71 -4.71 -6.86
C PRO A 74 -7.66 -5.90 -7.09
N PHE A 75 -8.14 -6.53 -6.03
CA PHE A 75 -9.05 -7.69 -6.02
C PHE A 75 -10.04 -7.57 -4.85
N GLU A 76 -10.92 -8.53 -4.70
CA GLU A 76 -11.80 -8.69 -3.54
C GLU A 76 -11.20 -9.67 -2.53
N GLY A 77 -11.56 -9.54 -1.25
CA GLY A 77 -11.03 -10.43 -0.22
C GLY A 77 -11.55 -10.10 1.18
N ILE A 78 -10.83 -10.62 2.17
CA ILE A 78 -11.12 -10.48 3.59
C ILE A 78 -10.03 -9.65 4.24
N CYS A 79 -10.36 -8.76 5.17
CA CYS A 79 -9.37 -7.97 5.89
C CYS A 79 -9.57 -7.94 7.40
N SER A 80 -8.51 -7.53 8.09
CA SER A 80 -8.48 -7.32 9.53
C SER A 80 -9.52 -6.30 9.99
N GLY A 81 -10.09 -6.50 11.17
CA GLY A 81 -10.94 -5.50 11.84
C GLY A 81 -10.22 -4.17 12.16
N ASP A 82 -8.89 -4.16 12.15
CA ASP A 82 -8.08 -2.94 12.31
C ASP A 82 -7.88 -2.18 10.96
N ILE A 83 -8.54 -2.63 9.89
CA ILE A 83 -8.63 -1.94 8.60
C ILE A 83 -10.03 -1.36 8.43
N THR A 84 -10.11 -0.09 8.06
CA THR A 84 -11.35 0.55 7.58
C THR A 84 -11.40 0.44 6.07
N VAL A 85 -12.45 -0.19 5.55
CA VAL A 85 -12.70 -0.29 4.10
C VAL A 85 -13.49 0.93 3.69
N ILE A 86 -12.94 1.75 2.80
CA ILE A 86 -13.54 3.02 2.36
C ILE A 86 -13.88 2.92 0.88
N GLU A 87 -15.11 3.27 0.54
CA GLU A 87 -15.61 3.27 -0.83
C GLU A 87 -16.13 4.66 -1.21
N ALA A 88 -15.80 5.11 -2.42
CA ALA A 88 -16.31 6.35 -2.95
C ALA A 88 -17.81 6.25 -3.28
N ARG A 89 -18.51 7.39 -3.17
CA ARG A 89 -19.86 7.56 -3.74
C ARG A 89 -19.74 8.05 -5.18
N PRO A 90 -19.91 7.20 -6.22
CA PRO A 90 -19.50 7.51 -7.60
C PRO A 90 -20.14 8.77 -8.20
N ASN A 91 -21.33 9.15 -7.70
CA ASN A 91 -22.04 10.36 -8.16
C ASN A 91 -21.46 11.66 -7.58
N ARG A 92 -20.52 11.57 -6.65
CA ARG A 92 -19.90 12.71 -5.97
C ARG A 92 -18.38 12.70 -6.05
N LEU A 93 -17.78 11.55 -5.86
CA LEU A 93 -16.33 11.34 -5.87
C LEU A 93 -15.99 10.21 -6.84
N LEU A 94 -15.08 10.47 -7.74
CA LEU A 94 -14.53 9.46 -8.62
C LEU A 94 -13.73 8.43 -7.81
N PRO A 95 -14.05 7.11 -7.90
CA PRO A 95 -13.36 6.09 -7.11
C PRO A 95 -11.84 6.13 -7.28
N GLU A 96 -11.35 6.42 -8.48
CA GLU A 96 -9.93 6.51 -8.82
C GLU A 96 -9.20 7.68 -8.13
N LEU A 97 -9.95 8.68 -7.64
CA LEU A 97 -9.37 9.81 -6.90
C LEU A 97 -9.30 9.56 -5.39
N LEU A 98 -10.16 8.69 -4.84
CA LEU A 98 -10.23 8.42 -3.41
C LEU A 98 -8.87 7.98 -2.80
N PRO A 99 -8.07 7.10 -3.42
CA PRO A 99 -6.79 6.70 -2.86
C PRO A 99 -5.84 7.86 -2.58
N PHE A 100 -5.81 8.87 -3.44
CA PHE A 100 -4.97 10.04 -3.29
C PHE A 100 -5.44 10.98 -2.18
N ILE A 101 -6.76 11.05 -1.95
CA ILE A 101 -7.32 11.80 -0.83
C ILE A 101 -6.94 11.14 0.50
N ILE A 102 -7.02 9.81 0.58
CA ILE A 102 -6.68 9.05 1.80
C ILE A 102 -5.16 8.97 2.03
N GLN A 103 -4.35 9.00 0.97
CA GLN A 103 -2.88 8.99 1.07
C GLN A 103 -2.27 10.39 1.31
N ASN A 104 -3.10 11.43 1.38
CA ASN A 104 -2.62 12.78 1.66
C ASN A 104 -2.15 12.90 3.12
N ASP A 105 -1.05 13.62 3.33
CA ASP A 105 -0.50 13.88 4.66
C ASP A 105 -1.50 14.59 5.57
N ASP A 106 -2.25 15.56 5.05
CA ASP A 106 -3.29 16.28 5.79
C ASP A 106 -4.37 15.33 6.34
N PHE A 107 -4.73 14.29 5.56
CA PHE A 107 -5.68 13.28 6.01
C PHE A 107 -5.09 12.41 7.13
N PHE A 108 -3.84 11.97 6.98
CA PHE A 108 -3.20 11.18 8.04
C PHE A 108 -3.00 11.98 9.32
N ASP A 109 -2.59 13.25 9.22
CA ASP A 109 -2.42 14.13 10.38
C ASP A 109 -3.76 14.36 11.08
N PHE A 110 -4.84 14.56 10.32
CA PHE A 110 -6.19 14.62 10.85
C PHE A 110 -6.58 13.29 11.55
N ALA A 111 -6.31 12.15 10.92
CA ALA A 111 -6.62 10.83 11.47
C ALA A 111 -5.86 10.56 12.77
N VAL A 112 -4.59 10.95 12.86
CA VAL A 112 -3.78 10.86 14.08
C VAL A 112 -4.37 11.73 15.18
N GLY A 113 -4.72 12.98 14.87
CA GLY A 113 -5.33 13.91 15.83
C GLY A 113 -6.72 13.47 16.33
N LYS A 114 -7.40 12.58 15.59
CA LYS A 114 -8.71 12.01 15.97
C LYS A 114 -8.64 10.58 16.52
N SER A 115 -7.45 10.00 16.58
CA SER A 115 -7.24 8.67 17.15
C SER A 115 -7.42 8.66 18.66
N ALA A 116 -8.01 7.60 19.19
CA ALA A 116 -8.23 7.41 20.63
C ALA A 116 -7.63 6.09 21.11
N GLY A 117 -7.16 6.08 22.36
CA GLY A 117 -6.53 4.94 23.01
C GLY A 117 -5.04 5.19 23.30
N SER A 118 -4.58 4.85 24.52
CA SER A 118 -3.24 5.17 25.00
C SER A 118 -2.15 4.27 24.40
N LEU A 119 -2.35 2.95 24.39
CA LEU A 119 -1.34 1.98 23.92
C LEU A 119 -1.45 1.67 22.43
N SER A 120 -2.64 1.75 21.85
CA SER A 120 -2.89 1.41 20.46
C SER A 120 -4.03 2.26 19.91
N PRO A 121 -3.77 3.54 19.62
CA PRO A 121 -4.79 4.46 19.17
C PRO A 121 -5.42 4.00 17.86
N ARG A 122 -6.75 4.13 17.78
CA ARG A 122 -7.55 3.79 16.59
C ARG A 122 -8.36 4.99 16.13
N ALA A 123 -8.28 5.28 14.84
CA ALA A 123 -9.15 6.25 14.19
C ALA A 123 -10.48 5.57 13.82
N LYS A 124 -11.60 6.10 14.28
CA LYS A 124 -12.94 5.59 13.95
C LYS A 124 -13.49 6.31 12.72
N TRP A 125 -14.29 5.61 11.91
CA TRP A 125 -14.92 6.20 10.73
C TRP A 125 -15.73 7.46 11.04
N GLU A 126 -16.45 7.47 12.15
CA GLU A 126 -17.26 8.62 12.61
C GLU A 126 -16.42 9.90 12.81
N GLN A 127 -15.12 9.74 13.03
CA GLN A 127 -14.17 10.86 13.09
C GLN A 127 -13.56 11.15 11.72
N LEU A 128 -13.12 10.12 11.00
CA LEU A 128 -12.50 10.26 9.69
C LEU A 128 -13.45 10.89 8.66
N SER A 129 -14.75 10.58 8.73
CA SER A 129 -15.78 11.13 7.86
C SER A 129 -15.92 12.65 7.93
N LYS A 130 -15.41 13.29 9.01
CA LYS A 130 -15.41 14.75 9.21
C LYS A 130 -14.18 15.45 8.61
N PHE A 131 -13.31 14.74 7.92
CA PHE A 131 -12.20 15.36 7.21
C PHE A 131 -12.73 16.21 6.06
N SER A 132 -12.46 17.52 6.12
CA SER A 132 -12.95 18.48 5.13
C SER A 132 -11.86 18.84 4.13
N PHE A 133 -12.18 18.80 2.85
CA PHE A 133 -11.25 19.17 1.77
C PHE A 133 -11.98 19.84 0.60
N ARG A 134 -11.22 20.40 -0.34
CA ARG A 134 -11.77 20.96 -1.57
C ARG A 134 -11.86 19.89 -2.64
N LEU A 135 -13.09 19.65 -3.13
CA LEU A 135 -13.35 18.69 -4.20
C LEU A 135 -13.77 19.45 -5.46
N PRO A 136 -13.07 19.26 -6.60
CA PRO A 136 -13.47 19.85 -7.88
C PRO A 136 -14.68 19.12 -8.49
N PRO A 137 -15.30 19.67 -9.54
CA PRO A 137 -16.35 18.99 -10.31
C PRO A 137 -15.87 17.67 -10.93
N LEU A 138 -16.77 16.73 -11.20
CA LEU A 138 -16.43 15.38 -11.67
C LEU A 138 -15.53 15.36 -12.93
N MET A 139 -15.74 16.29 -13.87
CA MET A 139 -14.87 16.40 -15.06
C MET A 139 -13.41 16.73 -14.70
N GLU A 140 -13.20 17.59 -13.73
CA GLU A 140 -11.87 17.95 -13.25
C GLU A 140 -11.27 16.83 -12.40
N GLN A 141 -12.11 16.11 -11.61
CA GLN A 141 -11.68 14.93 -10.87
C GLN A 141 -11.08 13.87 -11.79
N ARG A 142 -11.68 13.64 -12.97
CA ARG A 142 -11.18 12.70 -13.97
C ARG A 142 -9.78 13.06 -14.42
N LYS A 143 -9.58 14.31 -14.87
CA LYS A 143 -8.27 14.79 -15.31
C LYS A 143 -7.23 14.69 -14.21
N LEU A 144 -7.61 15.01 -12.97
CA LEU A 144 -6.73 14.94 -11.81
C LEU A 144 -6.36 13.48 -11.49
N ALA A 145 -7.33 12.57 -11.50
CA ALA A 145 -7.08 11.15 -11.26
C ALA A 145 -6.14 10.57 -12.32
N ASP A 146 -6.39 10.84 -13.61
CA ASP A 146 -5.54 10.35 -14.70
C ASP A 146 -4.09 10.85 -14.55
N LEU A 147 -3.90 12.13 -14.22
CA LEU A 147 -2.58 12.70 -13.98
C LEU A 147 -1.87 12.06 -12.76
N LEU A 148 -2.58 11.90 -11.65
CA LEU A 148 -2.02 11.34 -10.42
C LEU A 148 -1.67 9.86 -10.59
N TRP A 149 -2.50 9.08 -11.29
CA TRP A 149 -2.18 7.68 -11.60
C TRP A 149 -0.99 7.56 -12.56
N ALA A 150 -0.88 8.42 -13.57
CA ALA A 150 0.29 8.46 -14.45
C ALA A 150 1.58 8.81 -13.67
N ALA A 151 1.52 9.78 -12.78
CA ALA A 151 2.63 10.14 -11.90
C ALA A 151 3.02 8.98 -10.96
N ASN A 152 2.03 8.29 -10.39
CA ASN A 152 2.30 7.09 -9.57
C ASN A 152 2.93 5.96 -10.38
N ALA A 153 2.45 5.70 -11.59
CA ALA A 153 3.04 4.68 -12.47
C ALA A 153 4.51 5.00 -12.80
N ALA A 154 4.83 6.26 -13.08
CA ALA A 154 6.21 6.71 -13.27
C ALA A 154 7.07 6.49 -12.00
N ARG A 155 6.54 6.86 -10.82
CA ARG A 155 7.22 6.63 -9.53
C ARG A 155 7.54 5.15 -9.31
N GLU A 156 6.59 4.26 -9.57
CA GLU A 156 6.80 2.81 -9.41
C GLU A 156 7.82 2.26 -10.42
N ALA A 157 7.81 2.76 -11.66
CA ALA A 157 8.80 2.40 -12.66
C ALA A 157 10.22 2.82 -12.23
N TYR A 158 10.38 4.03 -11.68
CA TYR A 158 11.67 4.48 -11.13
C TYR A 158 12.13 3.66 -9.94
N LYS A 159 11.23 3.31 -8.99
CA LYS A 159 11.58 2.43 -7.87
C LYS A 159 12.10 1.09 -8.36
N LYS A 160 11.42 0.49 -9.34
CA LYS A 160 11.83 -0.78 -9.93
C LYS A 160 13.19 -0.66 -10.62
N LEU A 161 13.43 0.43 -11.37
CA LEU A 161 14.71 0.69 -12.03
C LEU A 161 15.84 0.82 -11.01
N LEU A 162 15.63 1.57 -9.91
CA LEU A 162 16.61 1.71 -8.84
C LEU A 162 16.95 0.35 -8.21
N ALA A 163 15.94 -0.46 -7.88
CA ALA A 163 16.16 -1.79 -7.32
C ALA A 163 16.98 -2.70 -8.26
N LEU A 164 16.66 -2.70 -9.56
CA LEU A 164 17.43 -3.46 -10.57
C LEU A 164 18.85 -2.94 -10.75
N THR A 165 19.06 -1.63 -10.65
CA THR A 165 20.39 -1.01 -10.73
C THR A 165 21.24 -1.41 -9.54
N ASP A 166 20.67 -1.37 -8.33
CA ASP A 166 21.36 -1.81 -7.11
C ASP A 166 21.74 -3.28 -7.16
N GLU A 167 20.85 -4.12 -7.67
CA GLU A 167 21.12 -5.56 -7.87
C GLU A 167 22.25 -5.78 -8.90
N ALA A 168 22.21 -5.05 -10.01
CA ALA A 168 23.25 -5.14 -11.04
C ALA A 168 24.63 -4.69 -10.51
N VAL A 169 24.67 -3.61 -9.73
CA VAL A 169 25.92 -3.14 -9.10
C VAL A 169 26.46 -4.17 -8.12
N LYS A 170 25.61 -4.74 -7.25
CA LYS A 170 26.00 -5.80 -6.30
C LYS A 170 26.51 -7.03 -7.03
N SER A 171 25.81 -7.52 -8.04
CA SER A 171 26.20 -8.69 -8.85
C SER A 171 27.52 -8.44 -9.58
N GLY A 172 27.69 -7.26 -10.19
CA GLY A 172 28.93 -6.89 -10.88
C GLY A 172 30.13 -6.79 -9.93
N PHE A 173 29.92 -6.31 -8.71
CA PHE A 173 30.95 -6.21 -7.68
C PHE A 173 31.38 -7.60 -7.20
N TYR A 174 30.45 -8.45 -6.79
CA TYR A 174 30.75 -9.81 -6.33
C TYR A 174 31.38 -10.67 -7.45
N GLY A 175 30.90 -10.58 -8.68
CA GLY A 175 31.50 -11.30 -9.80
C GLY A 175 32.94 -10.85 -10.17
N ARG A 176 33.37 -9.63 -9.77
CA ARG A 176 34.77 -9.19 -9.88
C ARG A 176 35.62 -9.74 -8.75
N ILE A 177 35.13 -9.74 -7.51
CA ILE A 177 35.86 -10.28 -6.34
C ILE A 177 36.13 -11.76 -6.54
N ASP A 178 35.14 -12.56 -6.96
CA ASP A 178 35.31 -14.00 -7.20
C ASP A 178 36.33 -14.28 -8.28
N ARG A 179 36.36 -13.47 -9.37
CA ARG A 179 37.34 -13.62 -10.44
C ARG A 179 38.77 -13.26 -9.98
N THR A 180 38.92 -12.24 -9.15
CA THR A 180 40.24 -11.85 -8.61
C THR A 180 40.71 -12.85 -7.56
N ALA A 181 39.83 -13.39 -6.71
CA ALA A 181 40.17 -14.44 -5.76
C ALA A 181 40.62 -15.74 -6.47
N ASN A 182 39.90 -16.17 -7.50
CA ASN A 182 40.24 -17.37 -8.27
C ASN A 182 41.54 -17.18 -9.11
N ALA A 183 41.77 -16.00 -9.66
CA ALA A 183 43.02 -15.70 -10.36
C ALA A 183 44.23 -15.72 -9.43
N SER A 184 44.08 -15.23 -8.19
CA SER A 184 45.18 -15.25 -7.20
C SER A 184 45.45 -16.66 -6.67
N PHE A 185 44.47 -17.55 -6.66
CA PHE A 185 44.63 -18.96 -6.26
C PHE A 185 45.31 -19.77 -7.38
N SER A 186 45.00 -19.54 -8.64
CA SER A 186 45.61 -20.20 -9.79
C SER A 186 47.07 -19.79 -9.96
N ALA A 187 47.45 -18.55 -9.63
CA ALA A 187 48.82 -18.06 -9.72
C ALA A 187 49.73 -18.60 -8.60
N LYS A 188 49.18 -19.09 -7.46
CA LYS A 188 49.95 -19.67 -6.35
C LYS A 188 50.10 -21.21 -6.42
N GLY A 189 49.41 -21.88 -7.36
CA GLY A 189 49.45 -23.34 -7.53
C GLY A 189 50.59 -23.89 -8.37
N GLY A 190 51.55 -23.05 -8.79
CA GLY A 190 52.64 -23.41 -9.70
C GLY A 190 54.01 -23.75 -9.10
N LEU A 191 54.12 -23.95 -7.78
CA LEU A 191 55.36 -24.44 -7.19
C LEU A 191 55.36 -25.98 -7.17
N ARG A 192 55.87 -26.54 -8.26
CA ARG A 192 56.26 -27.96 -8.31
C ARG A 192 57.49 -28.18 -7.43
N TYR A 193 57.36 -29.02 -6.41
CA TYR A 193 58.48 -29.62 -5.79
C TYR A 193 59.17 -30.53 -6.79
N ALA A 194 60.39 -30.18 -7.20
CA ALA A 194 61.28 -31.07 -7.92
C ALA A 194 62.31 -31.62 -6.95
N ALA A 195 62.34 -32.94 -6.84
CA ALA A 195 63.29 -33.90 -6.33
C ALA A 195 63.65 -33.94 -4.89
#